data_f6a3e3040e75ab1139ee2c7c3e9c4b44
#
_entry.id   f6a3e3040e75ab1139ee2c7c3e9c4b44
#
_cell.length_a   1.000
_cell.length_b   1.000
_cell.length_c   1.000
_cell.angle_alpha   90.00
_cell.angle_beta   90.00
_cell.angle_gamma   90.00
#
_symmetry.space_group_name_H-M   'P 1'
#
loop_
_entity.id
_entity.type
_entity.pdbx_description
1 polymer ?
#
loop_
_entity_poly.entity_id
_entity_poly.type
_entity_poly.pdbx_seq_one_letter_code
_entity_poly.pdbx_strand_id
1 'polypeptide(L)'
;MEKVIIIGAGPAGISAALYAVRGNLDPLVINNGIGALEKAEKIENYYGLEHPLSGQELYDTGIAQAKALGVRMLDAQVLGVVGFDTFVVKTTEGEFETQSLILATGSKRAAPKIPGIKEFEGRGVSYCAICDAFFYRGKDVAVLGNGDFAMHEAKELANTASTVTIYTNGEEPEFTLEGNISVNTMKIQSVEGDELVSGIRLAPDMQAQETDSDTEMAVGEFCHADGLFIAMGTAGSTEIARQMGAELTEKGNILV
;
A
#
# COMPACT_ATOMS: atom_id res chain seq x y z
N MET A 1 -5.83 -22.02 24.11
CA MET A 1 -6.68 -20.86 23.69
C MET A 1 -5.98 -19.57 24.11
N GLU A 2 -5.70 -18.70 23.16
CA GLU A 2 -5.06 -17.42 23.38
C GLU A 2 -6.06 -16.38 23.90
N LYS A 3 -5.61 -15.40 24.67
CA LYS A 3 -6.47 -14.25 25.05
C LYS A 3 -6.61 -13.26 23.88
N VAL A 4 -5.52 -13.00 23.18
CA VAL A 4 -5.49 -12.13 22.01
C VAL A 4 -4.47 -12.62 20.98
N ILE A 5 -4.90 -12.69 19.72
CA ILE A 5 -4.03 -12.86 18.57
C ILE A 5 -4.01 -11.56 17.79
N ILE A 6 -2.81 -11.14 17.37
CA ILE A 6 -2.61 -9.97 16.52
C ILE A 6 -2.06 -10.45 15.18
N ILE A 7 -2.80 -10.20 14.11
CA ILE A 7 -2.39 -10.58 12.75
C ILE A 7 -1.66 -9.41 12.10
N GLY A 8 -0.36 -9.57 11.90
CA GLY A 8 0.54 -8.59 11.32
C GLY A 8 1.50 -7.99 12.34
N ALA A 9 2.79 -8.00 11.99
CA ALA A 9 3.90 -7.51 12.82
C ALA A 9 4.48 -6.17 12.32
N GLY A 10 3.70 -5.41 11.56
CA GLY A 10 4.02 -4.02 11.21
C GLY A 10 3.86 -3.07 12.39
N PRO A 11 4.10 -1.76 12.21
CA PRO A 11 4.05 -0.77 13.28
C PRO A 11 2.76 -0.79 14.10
N ALA A 12 1.60 -1.00 13.44
CA ALA A 12 0.30 -1.08 14.12
C ALA A 12 0.19 -2.32 15.01
N GLY A 13 0.57 -3.50 14.49
CA GLY A 13 0.50 -4.76 15.24
C GLY A 13 1.48 -4.79 16.40
N ILE A 14 2.71 -4.33 16.19
CA ILE A 14 3.70 -4.22 17.27
C ILE A 14 3.22 -3.23 18.33
N SER A 15 2.73 -2.05 17.95
CA SER A 15 2.17 -1.10 18.92
C SER A 15 1.05 -1.73 19.74
N ALA A 16 0.11 -2.43 19.10
CA ALA A 16 -0.96 -3.14 19.79
C ALA A 16 -0.42 -4.20 20.77
N ALA A 17 0.60 -4.97 20.36
CA ALA A 17 1.23 -5.99 21.19
C ALA A 17 1.91 -5.40 22.43
N LEU A 18 2.61 -4.27 22.29
CA LEU A 18 3.25 -3.58 23.42
C LEU A 18 2.20 -3.15 24.46
N TYR A 19 1.06 -2.61 24.03
CA TYR A 19 -0.03 -2.25 24.92
C TYR A 19 -0.75 -3.45 25.51
N ALA A 20 -0.93 -4.53 24.75
CA ALA A 20 -1.50 -5.78 25.25
C ALA A 20 -0.67 -6.37 26.40
N VAL A 21 0.66 -6.42 26.26
CA VAL A 21 1.56 -6.82 27.35
C VAL A 21 1.43 -5.91 28.56
N ARG A 22 1.36 -4.58 28.36
CA ARG A 22 1.12 -3.61 29.45
C ARG A 22 -0.23 -3.82 30.14
N GLY A 23 -1.24 -4.29 29.39
CA GLY A 23 -2.55 -4.70 29.92
C GLY A 23 -2.55 -6.08 30.59
N ASN A 24 -1.38 -6.67 30.82
CA ASN A 24 -1.22 -8.01 31.40
C ASN A 24 -1.91 -9.13 30.58
N LEU A 25 -1.94 -8.93 29.26
CA LEU A 25 -2.30 -9.94 28.29
C LEU A 25 -1.01 -10.61 27.78
N ASP A 26 -1.14 -11.84 27.33
CA ASP A 26 -0.05 -12.59 26.69
C ASP A 26 -0.35 -12.71 25.19
N PRO A 27 -0.04 -11.67 24.38
CA PRO A 27 -0.39 -11.64 22.97
C PRO A 27 0.47 -12.60 22.15
N LEU A 28 -0.18 -13.25 21.18
CA LEU A 28 0.49 -13.94 20.09
C LEU A 28 0.41 -13.07 18.83
N VAL A 29 1.56 -12.64 18.31
CA VAL A 29 1.63 -11.90 17.04
C VAL A 29 1.97 -12.89 15.92
N ILE A 30 1.12 -12.95 14.90
CA ILE A 30 1.37 -13.74 13.70
C ILE A 30 1.99 -12.81 12.66
N ASN A 31 3.21 -13.14 12.26
CA ASN A 31 4.05 -12.38 11.36
C ASN A 31 4.15 -13.07 9.99
N ASN A 32 3.98 -12.32 8.93
CA ASN A 32 4.21 -12.78 7.55
C ASN A 32 5.14 -11.81 6.81
N GLY A 33 6.29 -11.52 7.44
CA GLY A 33 7.31 -10.64 6.88
C GLY A 33 7.08 -9.15 7.12
N ILE A 34 7.98 -8.36 6.56
CA ILE A 34 8.10 -6.91 6.76
C ILE A 34 6.94 -6.09 6.15
N GLY A 35 6.25 -6.66 5.15
CA GLY A 35 5.10 -6.02 4.50
C GLY A 35 5.45 -4.72 3.77
N ALA A 36 4.62 -3.68 3.95
CA ALA A 36 4.79 -2.41 3.23
C ALA A 36 6.09 -1.65 3.59
N LEU A 37 6.67 -1.93 4.75
CA LEU A 37 7.92 -1.30 5.17
C LEU A 37 9.12 -1.72 4.30
N GLU A 38 9.05 -2.88 3.63
CA GLU A 38 10.12 -3.36 2.74
C GLU A 38 10.56 -2.32 1.68
N LYS A 39 9.61 -1.50 1.25
CA LYS A 39 9.79 -0.50 0.19
C LYS A 39 10.14 0.90 0.70
N ALA A 40 10.20 1.09 2.02
CA ALA A 40 10.51 2.37 2.62
C ALA A 40 12.02 2.52 2.84
N GLU A 41 12.68 3.26 1.97
CA GLU A 41 14.12 3.51 2.09
C GLU A 41 14.46 4.51 3.20
N LYS A 42 13.57 5.48 3.45
CA LYS A 42 13.78 6.54 4.42
C LYS A 42 12.47 6.95 5.10
N ILE A 43 12.41 6.80 6.40
CA ILE A 43 11.28 7.19 7.24
C ILE A 43 11.74 8.28 8.21
N GLU A 44 11.15 9.47 8.12
CA GLU A 44 11.49 10.64 8.95
C GLU A 44 10.31 11.09 9.82
N ASN A 45 9.10 10.63 9.51
CA ASN A 45 7.84 11.10 10.09
C ASN A 45 7.26 10.14 11.13
N TYR A 46 8.04 9.24 11.68
CA TYR A 46 7.61 8.38 12.78
C TYR A 46 8.11 8.93 14.11
N TYR A 47 7.18 9.15 15.06
CA TYR A 47 7.50 9.75 16.35
C TYR A 47 8.55 8.93 17.13
N GLY A 48 9.56 9.61 17.66
CA GLY A 48 10.60 9.03 18.50
C GLY A 48 11.87 8.59 17.73
N LEU A 49 11.95 8.85 16.44
CA LEU A 49 13.18 8.65 15.68
C LEU A 49 14.16 9.82 15.92
N GLU A 50 15.38 9.51 16.33
CA GLU A 50 16.47 10.49 16.47
C GLU A 50 17.04 10.90 15.10
N HIS A 51 17.02 9.95 14.15
CA HIS A 51 17.43 10.12 12.76
C HIS A 51 16.55 9.24 11.85
N PRO A 52 16.52 9.54 10.54
CA PRO A 52 15.75 8.73 9.60
C PRO A 52 16.19 7.27 9.62
N LEU A 53 15.23 6.36 9.52
CA LEU A 53 15.45 4.91 9.41
C LEU A 53 14.89 4.38 8.08
N SER A 54 15.47 3.30 7.59
CA SER A 54 14.82 2.48 6.57
C SER A 54 13.62 1.72 7.17
N GLY A 55 12.73 1.24 6.34
CA GLY A 55 11.63 0.40 6.79
C GLY A 55 12.10 -0.89 7.43
N GLN A 56 13.22 -1.46 6.94
CA GLN A 56 13.84 -2.64 7.53
C GLN A 56 14.33 -2.36 8.96
N GLU A 57 15.06 -1.27 9.17
CA GLU A 57 15.56 -0.91 10.50
C GLU A 57 14.41 -0.63 11.49
N LEU A 58 13.35 0.05 11.03
CA LEU A 58 12.16 0.29 11.86
C LEU A 58 11.46 -1.02 12.22
N TYR A 59 11.30 -1.93 11.25
CA TYR A 59 10.71 -3.24 11.47
C TYR A 59 11.52 -4.06 12.46
N ASP A 60 12.83 -4.20 12.26
CA ASP A 60 13.71 -4.98 13.13
C ASP A 60 13.73 -4.42 14.56
N THR A 61 13.75 -3.09 14.69
CA THR A 61 13.66 -2.42 15.99
C THR A 61 12.34 -2.74 16.70
N GLY A 62 11.22 -2.69 15.98
CA GLY A 62 9.90 -3.02 16.53
C GLY A 62 9.80 -4.48 16.98
N ILE A 63 10.27 -5.42 16.16
CA ILE A 63 10.32 -6.85 16.51
C ILE A 63 11.19 -7.09 17.75
N ALA A 64 12.38 -6.50 17.79
CA ALA A 64 13.29 -6.63 18.93
C ALA A 64 12.66 -6.06 20.22
N GLN A 65 11.99 -4.91 20.14
CA GLN A 65 11.28 -4.30 21.26
C GLN A 65 10.15 -5.21 21.78
N ALA A 66 9.33 -5.75 20.87
CA ALA A 66 8.24 -6.66 21.23
C ALA A 66 8.76 -7.92 21.93
N LYS A 67 9.79 -8.56 21.38
CA LYS A 67 10.43 -9.75 21.96
C LYS A 67 11.04 -9.45 23.34
N ALA A 68 11.70 -8.31 23.52
CA ALA A 68 12.27 -7.90 24.80
C ALA A 68 11.23 -7.70 25.91
N LEU A 69 9.99 -7.39 25.54
CA LEU A 69 8.84 -7.28 26.45
C LEU A 69 8.06 -8.58 26.63
N GLY A 70 8.52 -9.68 26.02
CA GLY A 70 7.92 -10.99 26.18
C GLY A 70 6.76 -11.27 25.21
N VAL A 71 6.57 -10.48 24.15
CA VAL A 71 5.58 -10.78 23.10
C VAL A 71 5.98 -12.07 22.37
N ARG A 72 5.04 -12.99 22.28
CA ARG A 72 5.21 -14.22 21.50
C ARG A 72 5.00 -13.93 20.01
N MET A 73 5.89 -14.43 19.18
CA MET A 73 5.88 -14.25 17.74
C MET A 73 5.77 -15.61 17.05
N LEU A 74 4.91 -15.69 16.03
CA LEU A 74 4.78 -16.83 15.14
C LEU A 74 4.97 -16.34 13.71
N ASP A 75 5.98 -16.87 13.04
CA ASP A 75 6.19 -16.60 11.61
C ASP A 75 5.32 -17.57 10.80
N ALA A 76 4.19 -17.09 10.28
CA ALA A 76 3.21 -17.87 9.54
C ALA A 76 2.35 -16.98 8.64
N GLN A 77 1.83 -17.56 7.57
CA GLN A 77 0.78 -16.95 6.77
C GLN A 77 -0.59 -17.32 7.34
N VAL A 78 -1.46 -16.33 7.57
CA VAL A 78 -2.86 -16.57 7.89
C VAL A 78 -3.62 -16.94 6.63
N LEU A 79 -4.33 -18.07 6.66
CA LEU A 79 -5.11 -18.61 5.54
C LEU A 79 -6.61 -18.27 5.68
N GLY A 80 -7.07 -18.02 6.91
CA GLY A 80 -8.45 -17.64 7.19
C GLY A 80 -8.73 -17.54 8.68
N VAL A 81 -9.87 -16.95 9.01
CA VAL A 81 -10.39 -16.84 10.38
C VAL A 81 -11.85 -17.25 10.40
N VAL A 82 -12.23 -18.09 11.34
CA VAL A 82 -13.62 -18.55 11.54
C VAL A 82 -14.03 -18.40 13.00
N GLY A 83 -15.33 -18.22 13.23
CA GLY A 83 -15.92 -18.12 14.58
C GLY A 83 -16.56 -16.75 14.86
N PHE A 84 -17.30 -16.64 15.98
CA PHE A 84 -17.98 -15.42 16.44
C PHE A 84 -17.64 -15.09 17.89
N ASP A 85 -17.89 -16.01 18.83
CA ASP A 85 -17.57 -15.81 20.25
C ASP A 85 -16.11 -16.16 20.57
N THR A 86 -15.58 -17.10 19.82
CA THR A 86 -14.19 -17.53 19.84
C THR A 86 -13.73 -17.64 18.40
N PHE A 87 -12.53 -17.16 18.11
CA PHE A 87 -11.97 -17.18 16.77
C PHE A 87 -10.96 -18.32 16.64
N VAL A 88 -11.00 -19.01 15.51
CA VAL A 88 -9.96 -19.95 15.08
C VAL A 88 -9.21 -19.32 13.92
N VAL A 89 -7.94 -19.01 14.14
CA VAL A 89 -7.04 -18.48 13.13
C VAL A 89 -6.30 -19.64 12.48
N LYS A 90 -6.58 -19.87 11.20
CA LYS A 90 -5.93 -20.91 10.39
C LYS A 90 -4.67 -20.36 9.75
N THR A 91 -3.57 -21.05 9.95
CA THR A 91 -2.26 -20.60 9.43
C THR A 91 -1.52 -21.75 8.75
N THR A 92 -0.40 -21.45 8.09
CA THR A 92 0.53 -22.45 7.54
C THR A 92 1.20 -23.31 8.61
N GLU A 93 1.21 -22.85 9.88
CA GLU A 93 1.84 -23.53 11.01
C GLU A 93 0.81 -24.19 11.97
N GLY A 94 -0.46 -24.23 11.56
CA GLY A 94 -1.54 -24.84 12.32
C GLY A 94 -2.69 -23.89 12.65
N GLU A 95 -3.57 -24.33 13.55
CA GLU A 95 -4.74 -23.58 13.96
C GLU A 95 -4.58 -23.08 15.40
N PHE A 96 -4.98 -21.82 15.64
CA PHE A 96 -4.86 -21.16 16.94
C PHE A 96 -6.20 -20.58 17.35
N GLU A 97 -6.67 -20.95 18.53
CA GLU A 97 -7.91 -20.42 19.10
C GLU A 97 -7.63 -19.17 19.92
N THR A 98 -8.49 -18.16 19.81
CA THR A 98 -8.38 -16.91 20.57
C THR A 98 -9.73 -16.33 20.96
N GLN A 99 -9.77 -15.63 22.10
CA GLN A 99 -10.94 -14.90 22.57
C GLN A 99 -11.11 -13.55 21.85
N SER A 100 -10.00 -12.93 21.40
CA SER A 100 -10.03 -11.65 20.70
C SER A 100 -8.98 -11.59 19.61
N LEU A 101 -9.26 -10.80 18.58
CA LEU A 101 -8.44 -10.68 17.40
C LEU A 101 -8.20 -9.21 17.06
N ILE A 102 -6.96 -8.87 16.76
CA ILE A 102 -6.58 -7.55 16.22
C ILE A 102 -6.06 -7.75 14.81
N LEU A 103 -6.73 -7.11 13.83
CA LEU A 103 -6.30 -7.12 12.43
C LEU A 103 -5.36 -5.94 12.18
N ALA A 104 -4.07 -6.24 12.03
CA ALA A 104 -3.02 -5.28 11.72
C ALA A 104 -2.26 -5.67 10.44
N THR A 105 -2.98 -6.26 9.49
CA THR A 105 -2.42 -6.86 8.27
C THR A 105 -1.86 -5.85 7.27
N GLY A 106 -2.05 -4.55 7.52
CA GLY A 106 -1.70 -3.51 6.57
C GLY A 106 -2.52 -3.58 5.28
N SER A 107 -2.11 -2.83 4.28
CA SER A 107 -2.71 -2.86 2.96
C SER A 107 -1.83 -3.68 2.01
N LYS A 108 -2.39 -4.73 1.39
CA LYS A 108 -1.76 -5.35 0.22
C LYS A 108 -2.10 -4.48 -0.99
N ARG A 109 -1.10 -3.81 -1.55
CA ARG A 109 -1.25 -3.09 -2.81
C ARG A 109 -0.84 -4.02 -3.93
N ALA A 110 -1.75 -4.28 -4.87
CA ALA A 110 -1.42 -4.97 -6.10
C ALA A 110 -0.54 -4.03 -6.94
N ALA A 111 0.73 -4.38 -7.13
CA ALA A 111 1.55 -3.69 -8.11
C ALA A 111 1.10 -4.12 -9.50
N PRO A 112 0.70 -3.20 -10.39
CA PRO A 112 0.33 -3.54 -11.75
C PRO A 112 1.56 -4.06 -12.51
N LYS A 113 1.33 -4.96 -13.47
CA LYS A 113 2.39 -5.52 -14.31
C LYS A 113 2.75 -4.54 -15.44
N ILE A 114 3.15 -3.32 -15.08
CA ILE A 114 3.60 -2.29 -16.02
C ILE A 114 5.14 -2.28 -15.98
N PRO A 115 5.82 -2.37 -17.15
CA PRO A 115 7.27 -2.25 -17.22
C PRO A 115 7.77 -0.99 -16.54
N GLY A 116 8.89 -1.07 -15.82
CA GLY A 116 9.49 0.03 -15.08
C GLY A 116 8.99 0.18 -13.63
N ILE A 117 7.76 -0.21 -13.27
CA ILE A 117 7.26 -0.04 -11.90
C ILE A 117 8.18 -0.71 -10.89
N LYS A 118 8.51 -1.98 -11.11
CA LYS A 118 9.37 -2.73 -10.20
C LYS A 118 10.82 -2.23 -10.21
N GLU A 119 11.28 -1.78 -11.35
CA GLU A 119 12.64 -1.27 -11.53
C GLU A 119 12.86 0.02 -10.76
N PHE A 120 11.86 0.92 -10.77
CA PHE A 120 11.94 2.23 -10.14
C PHE A 120 11.30 2.28 -8.73
N GLU A 121 10.99 1.13 -8.11
CA GLU A 121 10.56 1.12 -6.70
C GLU A 121 11.64 1.75 -5.81
N GLY A 122 11.24 2.77 -5.00
CA GLY A 122 12.17 3.58 -4.19
C GLY A 122 12.99 4.58 -4.99
N ARG A 123 12.93 4.53 -6.32
CA ARG A 123 13.63 5.45 -7.22
C ARG A 123 12.66 6.30 -8.08
N GLY A 124 11.59 6.76 -7.45
CA GLY A 124 10.52 7.55 -8.07
C GLY A 124 9.18 6.84 -8.15
N VAL A 125 9.10 5.52 -7.96
CA VAL A 125 7.85 4.80 -7.72
C VAL A 125 7.63 4.64 -6.24
N SER A 126 6.49 5.15 -5.74
CA SER A 126 6.06 5.10 -4.34
C SER A 126 4.67 4.45 -4.20
N TYR A 127 4.36 4.01 -2.99
CA TYR A 127 3.08 3.43 -2.60
C TYR A 127 2.38 4.21 -1.48
N CYS A 128 2.92 5.36 -1.06
CA CYS A 128 2.39 6.13 0.06
C CYS A 128 2.63 7.63 -0.14
N ALA A 129 1.59 8.40 -0.46
CA ALA A 129 1.70 9.84 -0.63
C ALA A 129 2.09 10.52 0.69
N ILE A 130 1.43 10.20 1.81
CA ILE A 130 1.73 10.80 3.13
C ILE A 130 3.19 10.58 3.53
N CYS A 131 3.79 9.43 3.15
CA CYS A 131 5.17 9.13 3.50
C CYS A 131 6.16 9.97 2.68
N ASP A 132 5.89 10.12 1.37
CA ASP A 132 6.89 10.54 0.40
C ASP A 132 6.59 11.89 -0.26
N ALA A 133 5.39 12.50 -0.06
CA ALA A 133 5.00 13.77 -0.69
C ALA A 133 6.03 14.90 -0.48
N PHE A 134 6.71 14.90 0.66
CA PHE A 134 7.72 15.90 0.97
C PHE A 134 8.88 15.94 -0.05
N PHE A 135 9.28 14.78 -0.59
CA PHE A 135 10.36 14.68 -1.58
C PHE A 135 9.95 15.18 -2.97
N TYR A 136 8.64 15.35 -3.17
CA TYR A 136 8.04 15.80 -4.44
C TYR A 136 7.52 17.24 -4.38
N ARG A 137 7.97 18.04 -3.42
CA ARG A 137 7.59 19.45 -3.33
C ARG A 137 7.99 20.20 -4.58
N GLY A 138 7.00 20.85 -5.22
CA GLY A 138 7.17 21.63 -6.44
C GLY A 138 7.50 20.82 -7.69
N LYS A 139 7.32 19.49 -7.65
CA LYS A 139 7.52 18.55 -8.76
C LYS A 139 6.21 18.13 -9.39
N ASP A 140 6.31 17.54 -10.57
CA ASP A 140 5.17 16.95 -11.27
C ASP A 140 5.04 15.48 -10.91
N VAL A 141 3.86 15.07 -10.43
CA VAL A 141 3.67 13.71 -9.97
C VAL A 141 2.46 13.05 -10.62
N ALA A 142 2.58 11.75 -10.81
CA ALA A 142 1.53 10.89 -11.31
C ALA A 142 1.00 9.98 -10.19
N VAL A 143 -0.32 9.69 -10.23
CA VAL A 143 -0.96 8.72 -9.37
C VAL A 143 -1.60 7.66 -10.26
N LEU A 144 -1.34 6.38 -10.02
CA LEU A 144 -1.92 5.27 -10.76
C LEU A 144 -3.04 4.63 -9.95
N GLY A 145 -4.27 4.72 -10.46
CA GLY A 145 -5.46 4.13 -9.85
C GLY A 145 -6.74 4.79 -10.35
N ASN A 146 -7.89 4.15 -10.14
CA ASN A 146 -9.16 4.62 -10.67
C ASN A 146 -10.26 4.83 -9.61
N GLY A 147 -10.01 4.47 -8.34
CA GLY A 147 -10.96 4.60 -7.24
C GLY A 147 -10.66 5.75 -6.27
N ASP A 148 -11.51 5.89 -5.23
CA ASP A 148 -11.37 6.95 -4.22
C ASP A 148 -10.02 6.96 -3.51
N PHE A 149 -9.34 5.80 -3.44
CA PHE A 149 -7.99 5.74 -2.88
C PHE A 149 -7.00 6.53 -3.74
N ALA A 150 -7.09 6.44 -5.08
CA ALA A 150 -6.25 7.25 -5.96
C ALA A 150 -6.53 8.75 -5.81
N MET A 151 -7.81 9.12 -5.68
CA MET A 151 -8.20 10.50 -5.42
C MET A 151 -7.69 11.02 -4.07
N HIS A 152 -7.74 10.18 -3.02
CA HIS A 152 -7.20 10.53 -1.71
C HIS A 152 -5.68 10.78 -1.77
N GLU A 153 -4.90 9.86 -2.34
CA GLU A 153 -3.45 10.01 -2.49
C GLU A 153 -3.09 11.24 -3.34
N ALA A 154 -3.87 11.50 -4.41
CA ALA A 154 -3.68 12.68 -5.26
C ALA A 154 -3.92 13.99 -4.50
N LYS A 155 -4.93 14.06 -3.61
CA LYS A 155 -5.17 15.22 -2.76
C LYS A 155 -4.02 15.48 -1.78
N GLU A 156 -3.48 14.42 -1.19
CA GLU A 156 -2.32 14.55 -0.29
C GLU A 156 -1.11 15.12 -1.04
N LEU A 157 -0.85 14.64 -2.25
CA LEU A 157 0.23 15.14 -3.11
C LEU A 157 0.00 16.59 -3.56
N ALA A 158 -1.23 16.97 -3.88
CA ALA A 158 -1.58 18.31 -4.36
C ALA A 158 -1.25 19.43 -3.34
N ASN A 159 -1.08 19.08 -2.06
CA ASN A 159 -0.67 20.04 -1.03
C ASN A 159 0.81 20.47 -1.18
N THR A 160 1.62 19.73 -1.92
CA THR A 160 3.07 19.96 -2.02
C THR A 160 3.61 19.94 -3.43
N ALA A 161 3.08 19.10 -4.30
CA ALA A 161 3.50 18.98 -5.70
C ALA A 161 3.10 20.20 -6.54
N SER A 162 3.78 20.41 -7.67
CA SER A 162 3.44 21.44 -8.66
C SER A 162 2.20 21.04 -9.45
N THR A 163 2.18 19.82 -9.95
CA THR A 163 1.05 19.23 -10.66
C THR A 163 0.80 17.80 -10.19
N VAL A 164 -0.46 17.38 -10.22
CA VAL A 164 -0.85 16.00 -9.94
C VAL A 164 -1.76 15.50 -11.05
N THR A 165 -1.40 14.37 -11.67
CA THR A 165 -2.23 13.71 -12.68
C THR A 165 -2.54 12.28 -12.24
N ILE A 166 -3.83 11.93 -12.19
CA ILE A 166 -4.28 10.56 -11.95
C ILE A 166 -4.34 9.83 -13.29
N TYR A 167 -3.70 8.69 -13.39
CA TYR A 167 -3.75 7.78 -14.53
C TYR A 167 -4.60 6.57 -14.14
N THR A 168 -5.72 6.38 -14.83
CA THR A 168 -6.64 5.26 -14.54
C THR A 168 -6.29 3.98 -15.32
N ASN A 169 -5.28 4.06 -16.19
CA ASN A 169 -4.76 2.92 -16.94
C ASN A 169 -5.81 2.21 -17.80
N GLY A 170 -6.69 2.95 -18.43
CA GLY A 170 -7.74 2.44 -19.32
C GLY A 170 -9.07 2.14 -18.64
N GLU A 171 -9.18 2.37 -17.34
CA GLU A 171 -10.42 2.22 -16.58
C GLU A 171 -11.15 3.56 -16.47
N GLU A 172 -12.46 3.51 -16.30
CA GLU A 172 -13.24 4.70 -16.00
C GLU A 172 -12.96 5.15 -14.55
N PRO A 173 -12.86 6.48 -14.29
CA PRO A 173 -12.72 6.99 -12.94
C PRO A 173 -13.94 6.63 -12.07
N GLU A 174 -13.71 6.01 -10.93
CA GLU A 174 -14.73 5.67 -9.92
C GLU A 174 -14.70 6.64 -8.72
N PHE A 175 -14.28 7.86 -8.95
CA PHE A 175 -14.21 8.92 -7.94
C PHE A 175 -14.77 10.24 -8.47
N THR A 176 -15.15 11.15 -7.57
CA THR A 176 -15.45 12.53 -7.92
C THR A 176 -14.15 13.33 -7.96
N LEU A 177 -13.88 13.98 -9.10
CA LEU A 177 -12.70 14.82 -9.26
C LEU A 177 -12.81 16.06 -8.36
N GLU A 178 -11.77 16.31 -7.57
CA GLU A 178 -11.71 17.43 -6.65
C GLU A 178 -10.35 18.16 -6.76
N GLY A 179 -10.39 19.48 -6.55
CA GLY A 179 -9.18 20.30 -6.55
C GLY A 179 -8.58 20.51 -7.94
N ASN A 180 -7.30 20.90 -7.97
CA ASN A 180 -6.55 21.13 -9.19
C ASN A 180 -5.74 19.87 -9.57
N ILE A 181 -6.46 18.77 -9.83
CA ILE A 181 -5.92 17.46 -10.18
C ILE A 181 -6.40 17.12 -11.59
N SER A 182 -5.49 16.65 -12.42
CA SER A 182 -5.80 16.18 -13.77
C SER A 182 -6.07 14.68 -13.80
N VAL A 183 -6.85 14.22 -14.78
CA VAL A 183 -7.10 12.78 -15.00
C VAL A 183 -6.74 12.43 -16.44
N ASN A 184 -6.02 11.32 -16.59
CA ASN A 184 -5.70 10.71 -17.86
C ASN A 184 -6.15 9.24 -17.84
N THR A 185 -7.05 8.86 -18.75
CA THR A 185 -7.62 7.51 -18.81
C THR A 185 -6.86 6.56 -19.72
N MET A 186 -5.81 7.04 -20.42
CA MET A 186 -5.04 6.19 -21.32
C MET A 186 -4.26 5.12 -20.55
N LYS A 187 -4.03 3.98 -21.22
CA LYS A 187 -3.21 2.89 -20.66
C LYS A 187 -1.76 3.30 -20.58
N ILE A 188 -1.12 2.96 -19.48
CA ILE A 188 0.33 3.11 -19.31
C ILE A 188 1.02 1.93 -19.98
N GLN A 189 1.94 2.23 -20.90
CA GLN A 189 2.80 1.26 -21.55
C GLN A 189 4.03 0.94 -20.68
N SER A 190 4.67 1.96 -20.13
CA SER A 190 5.86 1.82 -19.28
C SER A 190 6.06 3.05 -18.38
N VAL A 191 6.83 2.86 -17.32
CA VAL A 191 7.46 3.91 -16.52
C VAL A 191 8.90 4.01 -16.98
N GLU A 192 9.37 5.21 -17.25
CA GLU A 192 10.67 5.47 -17.84
C GLU A 192 11.52 6.40 -16.98
N GLY A 193 12.83 6.24 -17.10
CA GLY A 193 13.83 7.05 -16.42
C GLY A 193 15.22 6.44 -16.56
N ASP A 194 16.21 7.09 -15.99
CA ASP A 194 17.58 6.57 -15.88
C ASP A 194 17.82 6.05 -14.44
N GLU A 195 18.34 6.88 -13.56
CA GLU A 195 18.51 6.55 -12.14
C GLU A 195 17.21 6.71 -11.35
N LEU A 196 16.39 7.68 -11.72
CA LEU A 196 15.08 8.00 -11.14
C LEU A 196 14.01 8.01 -12.24
N VAL A 197 12.75 7.92 -11.84
CA VAL A 197 11.62 8.14 -12.76
C VAL A 197 11.73 9.53 -13.39
N SER A 198 11.53 9.61 -14.69
CA SER A 198 11.43 10.86 -15.45
C SER A 198 10.09 11.02 -16.16
N GLY A 199 9.30 9.96 -16.25
CA GLY A 199 7.96 10.02 -16.83
C GLY A 199 7.32 8.68 -17.11
N ILE A 200 6.19 8.77 -17.78
CA ILE A 200 5.31 7.67 -18.12
C ILE A 200 5.11 7.67 -19.63
N ARG A 201 5.24 6.52 -20.26
CA ARG A 201 4.84 6.33 -21.65
C ARG A 201 3.44 5.74 -21.69
N LEU A 202 2.57 6.39 -22.43
CA LEU A 202 1.21 5.93 -22.67
C LEU A 202 1.19 4.94 -23.85
N ALA A 203 0.24 4.02 -23.86
CA ALA A 203 0.01 3.19 -25.01
C ALA A 203 -0.52 4.04 -26.19
N PRO A 204 -0.15 3.75 -27.43
CA PRO A 204 -0.70 4.44 -28.58
C PRO A 204 -2.22 4.28 -28.62
N ASP A 205 -2.94 5.33 -28.99
CA ASP A 205 -4.37 5.26 -29.22
C ASP A 205 -4.63 4.51 -30.54
N MET A 206 -5.04 3.26 -30.44
CA MET A 206 -5.34 2.40 -31.60
C MET A 206 -6.57 2.85 -32.39
N GLN A 207 -7.37 3.81 -31.88
CA GLN A 207 -8.54 4.35 -32.56
C GLN A 207 -8.22 5.56 -33.47
N ALA A 208 -7.03 6.15 -33.33
CA ALA A 208 -6.61 7.29 -34.13
C ALA A 208 -5.90 6.91 -35.47
N GLN A 209 -5.74 5.62 -35.77
CA GLN A 209 -5.02 5.15 -36.95
C GLN A 209 -5.95 4.44 -37.95
N GLU A 210 -6.84 5.19 -38.61
CA GLU A 210 -7.29 4.85 -39.96
C GLU A 210 -6.66 5.86 -40.91
N THR A 211 -5.39 5.70 -41.29
CA THR A 211 -4.85 6.05 -42.61
C THR A 211 -3.35 5.77 -42.65
N ASP A 212 -3.00 5.01 -43.67
CA ASP A 212 -1.68 4.73 -44.27
C ASP A 212 -0.82 3.63 -43.67
N SER A 213 -0.71 2.62 -44.56
CA SER A 213 0.19 1.50 -44.50
C SER A 213 1.64 1.96 -44.73
N ASP A 214 2.40 2.14 -43.65
CA ASP A 214 3.82 1.80 -43.58
C ASP A 214 4.26 1.76 -42.11
N THR A 215 4.79 0.63 -41.75
CA THR A 215 5.03 0.10 -40.41
C THR A 215 6.14 0.82 -39.67
N GLU A 216 5.84 1.89 -38.95
CA GLU A 216 6.56 2.24 -37.73
C GLU A 216 5.61 1.99 -36.55
N MET A 217 6.04 1.17 -35.59
CA MET A 217 5.27 0.98 -34.35
C MET A 217 5.05 2.36 -33.74
N ALA A 218 3.79 2.79 -33.64
CA ALA A 218 3.44 4.06 -33.05
C ALA A 218 4.03 4.13 -31.65
N VAL A 219 4.98 5.04 -31.44
CA VAL A 219 5.54 5.32 -30.12
C VAL A 219 4.49 6.11 -29.35
N GLY A 220 4.01 5.58 -28.23
CA GLY A 220 3.04 6.25 -27.40
C GLY A 220 3.56 7.58 -26.83
N GLU A 221 2.65 8.44 -26.40
CA GLU A 221 2.96 9.74 -25.83
C GLU A 221 3.78 9.59 -24.55
N PHE A 222 4.85 10.38 -24.41
CA PHE A 222 5.63 10.48 -23.18
C PHE A 222 5.11 11.63 -22.33
N CYS A 223 4.70 11.35 -21.10
CA CYS A 223 4.25 12.32 -20.12
C CYS A 223 5.30 12.45 -19.03
N HIS A 224 5.83 13.64 -18.84
CA HIS A 224 6.79 13.92 -17.77
C HIS A 224 6.15 13.72 -16.40
N ALA A 225 6.87 13.06 -15.49
CA ALA A 225 6.55 12.94 -14.07
C ALA A 225 7.83 12.64 -13.28
N ASP A 226 8.07 13.38 -12.22
CA ASP A 226 9.20 13.15 -11.31
C ASP A 226 8.98 11.94 -10.38
N GLY A 227 7.74 11.49 -10.26
CA GLY A 227 7.36 10.32 -9.47
C GLY A 227 6.01 9.76 -9.83
N LEU A 228 5.85 8.46 -9.56
CA LEU A 228 4.61 7.71 -9.76
C LEU A 228 4.16 7.08 -8.44
N PHE A 229 2.96 7.40 -7.99
CA PHE A 229 2.35 6.86 -6.78
C PHE A 229 1.33 5.78 -7.13
N ILE A 230 1.54 4.57 -6.64
CA ILE A 230 0.66 3.42 -6.92
C ILE A 230 -0.48 3.41 -5.90
N ALA A 231 -1.68 3.71 -6.36
CA ALA A 231 -2.90 3.79 -5.54
C ALA A 231 -3.99 2.85 -6.08
N MET A 232 -3.61 1.63 -6.46
CA MET A 232 -4.51 0.59 -6.94
C MET A 232 -4.95 -0.36 -5.83
N GLY A 233 -6.20 -0.82 -5.90
CA GLY A 233 -6.73 -1.88 -5.05
C GLY A 233 -7.18 -1.41 -3.67
N THR A 234 -7.71 -2.35 -2.90
CA THR A 234 -8.20 -2.17 -1.53
C THR A 234 -7.30 -2.89 -0.52
N ALA A 235 -7.36 -2.47 0.74
CA ALA A 235 -6.58 -3.04 1.83
C ALA A 235 -6.91 -4.53 2.04
N GLY A 236 -5.89 -5.37 2.18
CA GLY A 236 -6.05 -6.83 2.32
C GLY A 236 -6.74 -7.32 3.60
N SER A 237 -7.03 -6.44 4.57
CA SER A 237 -7.82 -6.74 5.77
C SER A 237 -9.33 -6.91 5.50
N THR A 238 -9.83 -6.43 4.37
CA THR A 238 -11.25 -6.50 4.00
C THR A 238 -11.75 -7.94 3.87
N GLU A 239 -10.95 -8.83 3.30
CA GLU A 239 -11.35 -10.23 3.12
C GLU A 239 -11.48 -10.96 4.46
N ILE A 240 -10.52 -10.78 5.37
CA ILE A 240 -10.59 -11.36 6.72
C ILE A 240 -11.79 -10.79 7.49
N ALA A 241 -12.01 -9.48 7.41
CA ALA A 241 -13.17 -8.84 8.06
C ALA A 241 -14.50 -9.38 7.53
N ARG A 242 -14.61 -9.63 6.21
CA ARG A 242 -15.79 -10.24 5.59
C ARG A 242 -15.99 -11.67 6.07
N GLN A 243 -14.94 -12.48 6.15
CA GLN A 243 -15.01 -13.86 6.68
C GLN A 243 -15.52 -13.90 8.13
N MET A 244 -15.19 -12.86 8.91
CA MET A 244 -15.64 -12.70 10.30
C MET A 244 -17.04 -12.10 10.42
N GLY A 245 -17.74 -11.82 9.32
CA GLY A 245 -19.07 -11.22 9.33
C GLY A 245 -19.10 -9.73 9.69
N ALA A 246 -17.97 -9.02 9.62
CA ALA A 246 -17.96 -7.58 9.80
C ALA A 246 -18.71 -6.88 8.66
N GLU A 247 -19.55 -5.91 8.99
CA GLU A 247 -20.22 -5.09 8.00
C GLU A 247 -19.20 -4.21 7.28
N LEU A 248 -19.32 -4.17 5.96
CA LEU A 248 -18.43 -3.39 5.09
C LEU A 248 -19.23 -2.32 4.38
N THR A 249 -18.61 -1.16 4.19
CA THR A 249 -19.14 -0.13 3.28
C THR A 249 -19.08 -0.65 1.83
N GLU A 250 -19.77 0.04 0.92
CA GLU A 250 -19.69 -0.26 -0.53
C GLU A 250 -18.25 -0.21 -1.06
N LYS A 251 -17.37 0.55 -0.40
CA LYS A 251 -15.95 0.69 -0.73
C LYS A 251 -15.04 -0.37 -0.07
N GLY A 252 -15.62 -1.33 0.65
CA GLY A 252 -14.89 -2.42 1.30
C GLY A 252 -14.20 -2.04 2.63
N ASN A 253 -14.48 -0.87 3.21
CA ASN A 253 -13.99 -0.50 4.53
C ASN A 253 -14.90 -1.12 5.61
N ILE A 254 -14.31 -1.49 6.75
CA ILE A 254 -15.07 -1.97 7.90
C ILE A 254 -15.98 -0.82 8.40
N LEU A 255 -17.26 -1.11 8.54
CA LEU A 255 -18.23 -0.18 9.12
C LEU A 255 -18.02 -0.16 10.65
N VAL A 256 -17.86 1.02 11.23
CA VAL A 256 -17.67 1.26 12.66
C VAL A 256 -18.67 2.26 13.18
#